data_be42f99540cdff6f5afbfd0f132fd463
#
_entry.id   be42f99540cdff6f5afbfd0f132fd463
#
_cell.length_a   1.000
_cell.length_b   1.000
_cell.length_c   1.000
_cell.angle_alpha   90.00
_cell.angle_beta   90.00
_cell.angle_gamma   90.00
#
_symmetry.space_group_name_H-M   'P 1'
#
loop_
_entity.id
_entity.type
_entity.pdbx_description
1 polymer ?
#
loop_
_entity_poly.entity_id
_entity_poly.type
_entity_poly.pdbx_seq_one_letter_code
_entity_poly.pdbx_strand_id
1 'polypeptide(L)'
;YTAELIVGKMDEITTIDAYVTPEDNVEKKFEEYFAQHENDRIFVFTDLMGGSVNQKLLRYSQKENVTLITGTNLPVLMQVMMADDDVTEEEVQEFIDDAREELQMVDLGGGKKSTSEKNAEEDTAQGIENTAQISEGAASYAKKSAPKKALASQSYDNSTAKITALRVDDRLIHGQVAMTWTKQLAVQGIVVANDEAANDNTQKMALKMAVPGGIKSLIKPVDEAIRILNNPKASRMRILVLTRTVKDALKIRQSVGEIGFLNVGNTGRFDGIDVSEKLVLTPTIMLTKAEQQALKELVALDPKACMQQVPNDEQKLVKDVLDKLD
;
A
#
# COMPACT_ATOMS: atom_id res chain seq x y z
N TYR A 1 -11.47 -0.98 9.76
CA TYR A 1 -10.45 -1.99 10.11
C TYR A 1 -9.48 -2.27 8.94
N THR A 2 -9.98 -2.76 7.73
CA THR A 2 -9.06 -3.09 6.62
C THR A 2 -8.30 -1.86 6.10
N ALA A 3 -8.98 -0.74 5.91
CA ALA A 3 -8.34 0.51 5.50
C ALA A 3 -7.31 0.98 6.55
N GLU A 4 -7.65 0.96 7.83
CA GLU A 4 -6.73 1.30 8.92
C GLU A 4 -5.50 0.37 9.01
N LEU A 5 -5.64 -0.91 8.63
CA LEU A 5 -4.50 -1.82 8.53
C LEU A 5 -3.51 -1.42 7.43
N ILE A 6 -3.97 -0.69 6.42
CA ILE A 6 -3.17 -0.31 5.27
C ILE A 6 -2.58 1.09 5.44
N VAL A 7 -3.41 2.07 5.84
CA VAL A 7 -2.99 3.48 5.94
C VAL A 7 -2.58 3.90 7.35
N GLY A 8 -2.82 3.07 8.36
CA GLY A 8 -2.63 3.37 9.78
C GLY A 8 -3.93 3.77 10.45
N LYS A 9 -3.89 3.90 11.78
CA LYS A 9 -5.05 4.36 12.56
C LYS A 9 -5.26 5.86 12.29
N MET A 10 -6.48 6.22 11.98
CA MET A 10 -6.91 7.60 11.77
C MET A 10 -8.10 7.89 12.70
N ASP A 11 -8.00 8.93 13.49
CA ASP A 11 -9.04 9.31 14.46
C ASP A 11 -10.25 9.99 13.77
N GLU A 12 -10.06 10.42 12.50
CA GLU A 12 -11.07 11.08 11.68
C GLU A 12 -12.09 10.12 11.04
N ILE A 13 -11.88 8.79 11.18
CA ILE A 13 -12.79 7.80 10.59
C ILE A 13 -13.89 7.41 11.56
N THR A 14 -15.12 7.73 11.20
CA THR A 14 -16.31 7.28 11.91
C THR A 14 -17.07 6.23 11.11
N THR A 15 -17.43 5.13 11.75
CA THR A 15 -18.31 4.10 11.17
C THR A 15 -19.67 4.15 11.84
N ILE A 16 -20.72 4.18 11.02
CA ILE A 16 -22.10 4.16 11.50
C ILE A 16 -22.77 2.88 11.01
N ASP A 17 -22.97 1.93 11.92
CA ASP A 17 -23.68 0.70 11.59
C ASP A 17 -25.18 0.97 11.44
N ALA A 18 -25.73 0.51 10.32
CA ALA A 18 -27.14 0.70 9.97
C ALA A 18 -27.89 -0.63 10.00
N TYR A 19 -29.08 -0.62 10.57
CA TYR A 19 -29.99 -1.79 10.58
C TYR A 19 -29.44 -3.04 11.30
N VAL A 20 -28.65 -2.84 12.35
CA VAL A 20 -28.07 -3.94 13.15
C VAL A 20 -29.18 -4.67 13.94
N THR A 21 -30.15 -3.90 14.46
CA THR A 21 -31.34 -4.42 15.13
C THR A 21 -32.61 -3.83 14.52
N PRO A 22 -33.79 -4.47 14.71
CA PRO A 22 -35.08 -3.95 14.21
C PRO A 22 -35.43 -2.55 14.75
N GLU A 23 -34.93 -2.21 15.95
CA GLU A 23 -35.18 -0.93 16.64
C GLU A 23 -34.16 0.17 16.25
N ASP A 24 -33.22 -0.17 15.38
CA ASP A 24 -32.12 0.75 15.02
C ASP A 24 -32.61 1.95 14.21
N ASN A 25 -32.55 3.14 14.81
CA ASN A 25 -32.94 4.37 14.17
C ASN A 25 -31.73 5.03 13.48
N VAL A 26 -31.47 4.61 12.25
CA VAL A 26 -30.34 5.07 11.44
C VAL A 26 -30.44 6.58 11.16
N GLU A 27 -31.64 7.12 10.96
CA GLU A 27 -31.84 8.56 10.69
C GLU A 27 -31.39 9.42 11.87
N LYS A 28 -31.75 8.99 13.09
CA LYS A 28 -31.29 9.67 14.31
C LYS A 28 -29.78 9.66 14.46
N LYS A 29 -29.12 8.54 14.15
CA LYS A 29 -27.65 8.48 14.16
C LYS A 29 -27.02 9.48 13.18
N PHE A 30 -27.60 9.60 11.97
CA PHE A 30 -27.12 10.58 11.00
C PHE A 30 -27.37 12.02 11.48
N GLU A 31 -28.55 12.32 12.01
CA GLU A 31 -28.87 13.65 12.54
C GLU A 31 -27.89 14.06 13.65
N GLU A 32 -27.62 13.18 14.59
CA GLU A 32 -26.68 13.40 15.70
C GLU A 32 -25.26 13.63 15.16
N TYR A 33 -24.79 12.80 14.21
CA TYR A 33 -23.46 12.95 13.63
C TYR A 33 -23.28 14.26 12.88
N PHE A 34 -24.18 14.57 11.96
CA PHE A 34 -24.10 15.80 11.17
C PHE A 34 -24.35 17.09 11.97
N ALA A 35 -25.00 17.00 13.11
CA ALA A 35 -25.15 18.13 14.05
C ALA A 35 -23.85 18.38 14.84
N GLN A 36 -23.09 17.35 15.15
CA GLN A 36 -21.80 17.46 15.86
C GLN A 36 -20.68 17.93 14.93
N HIS A 37 -20.79 17.68 13.63
CA HIS A 37 -19.77 17.93 12.59
C HIS A 37 -20.27 18.95 11.53
N GLU A 38 -20.96 19.99 11.95
CA GLU A 38 -21.61 20.94 11.04
C GLU A 38 -20.63 21.73 10.17
N ASN A 39 -19.42 22.00 10.69
CA ASN A 39 -18.38 22.78 10.03
C ASN A 39 -17.25 21.91 9.46
N ASP A 40 -17.29 20.61 9.68
CA ASP A 40 -16.24 19.71 9.22
C ASP A 40 -16.48 19.35 7.76
N ARG A 41 -15.41 19.16 7.00
CA ARG A 41 -15.48 18.59 5.66
C ARG A 41 -15.67 17.08 5.78
N ILE A 42 -16.75 16.54 5.21
CA ILE A 42 -17.16 15.16 5.42
C ILE A 42 -17.24 14.42 4.09
N PHE A 43 -16.50 13.33 3.97
CA PHE A 43 -16.63 12.34 2.91
C PHE A 43 -17.45 11.16 3.43
N VAL A 44 -18.63 10.96 2.87
CA VAL A 44 -19.54 9.88 3.26
C VAL A 44 -19.47 8.75 2.24
N PHE A 45 -19.18 7.55 2.71
CA PHE A 45 -19.10 6.37 1.87
C PHE A 45 -20.28 5.43 2.11
N THR A 46 -20.95 5.00 1.05
CA THR A 46 -22.02 4.00 1.10
C THR A 46 -21.76 2.86 0.13
N ASP A 47 -22.37 1.71 0.41
CA ASP A 47 -22.19 0.48 -0.35
C ASP A 47 -22.87 0.50 -1.73
N LEU A 48 -24.15 0.86 -1.79
CA LEU A 48 -24.97 0.70 -2.98
C LEU A 48 -25.72 2.00 -3.36
N MET A 49 -25.60 2.41 -4.61
CA MET A 49 -26.39 3.49 -5.17
C MET A 49 -27.88 3.18 -5.05
N GLY A 50 -28.65 4.11 -4.47
CA GLY A 50 -30.08 3.95 -4.27
C GLY A 50 -30.46 2.97 -3.16
N GLY A 51 -29.50 2.40 -2.42
CA GLY A 51 -29.77 1.63 -1.21
C GLY A 51 -30.42 2.49 -0.12
N SER A 52 -31.05 1.87 0.87
CA SER A 52 -31.81 2.60 1.92
C SER A 52 -30.94 3.58 2.71
N VAL A 53 -29.70 3.23 3.01
CA VAL A 53 -28.71 4.12 3.67
C VAL A 53 -28.36 5.30 2.76
N ASN A 54 -28.01 5.00 1.50
CA ASN A 54 -27.67 6.03 0.51
C ASN A 54 -28.82 7.03 0.30
N GLN A 55 -30.05 6.55 0.15
CA GLN A 55 -31.24 7.43 -0.01
C GLN A 55 -31.43 8.38 1.19
N LYS A 56 -31.23 7.89 2.42
CA LYS A 56 -31.36 8.72 3.62
C LYS A 56 -30.26 9.77 3.73
N LEU A 57 -29.09 9.51 3.16
CA LEU A 57 -27.96 10.43 3.16
C LEU A 57 -28.00 11.48 2.05
N LEU A 58 -28.80 11.30 0.99
CA LEU A 58 -28.95 12.28 -0.10
C LEU A 58 -29.31 13.68 0.38
N ARG A 59 -30.09 13.82 1.47
CA ARG A 59 -30.44 15.15 2.03
C ARG A 59 -29.22 15.89 2.58
N TYR A 60 -28.18 15.18 3.01
CA TYR A 60 -26.95 15.78 3.56
C TYR A 60 -25.95 16.13 2.45
N SER A 61 -25.98 15.46 1.29
CA SER A 61 -25.11 15.76 0.16
C SER A 61 -25.42 17.11 -0.50
N GLN A 62 -26.47 17.80 -0.08
CA GLN A 62 -26.77 19.18 -0.50
C GLN A 62 -25.96 20.23 0.29
N LYS A 63 -25.29 19.85 1.35
CA LYS A 63 -24.39 20.70 2.10
C LYS A 63 -23.06 20.83 1.37
N GLU A 64 -22.51 22.03 1.24
CA GLU A 64 -21.25 22.30 0.52
C GLU A 64 -20.03 21.56 1.10
N ASN A 65 -20.09 21.23 2.39
CA ASN A 65 -19.01 20.53 3.10
C ASN A 65 -19.18 19.01 3.12
N VAL A 66 -20.17 18.43 2.42
CA VAL A 66 -20.46 16.99 2.44
C VAL A 66 -20.36 16.40 1.04
N THR A 67 -19.44 15.49 0.84
CA THR A 67 -19.29 14.73 -0.42
C THR A 67 -19.77 13.29 -0.19
N LEU A 68 -20.82 12.86 -0.91
CA LEU A 68 -21.38 11.50 -0.82
C LEU A 68 -20.87 10.62 -1.95
N ILE A 69 -20.15 9.56 -1.60
CA ILE A 69 -19.59 8.57 -2.51
C ILE A 69 -20.30 7.24 -2.31
N THR A 70 -20.75 6.62 -3.40
CA THR A 70 -21.47 5.34 -3.36
C THR A 70 -20.77 4.28 -4.21
N GLY A 71 -21.04 3.01 -3.94
CA GLY A 71 -20.31 1.90 -4.58
C GLY A 71 -18.90 1.75 -4.02
N THR A 72 -18.76 2.01 -2.72
CA THR A 72 -17.47 2.03 -2.01
C THR A 72 -16.68 0.76 -2.26
N ASN A 73 -15.45 0.94 -2.68
CA ASN A 73 -14.43 -0.09 -2.69
C ASN A 73 -13.20 0.37 -1.91
N LEU A 74 -12.31 -0.56 -1.58
CA LEU A 74 -11.12 -0.24 -0.79
C LEU A 74 -10.18 0.78 -1.45
N PRO A 75 -9.89 0.72 -2.77
CA PRO A 75 -9.06 1.71 -3.44
C PRO A 75 -9.53 3.16 -3.28
N VAL A 76 -10.79 3.47 -3.54
CA VAL A 76 -11.30 4.85 -3.40
C VAL A 76 -11.27 5.32 -1.95
N LEU A 77 -11.63 4.44 -1.00
CA LEU A 77 -11.59 4.77 0.42
C LEU A 77 -10.17 5.14 0.85
N MET A 78 -9.17 4.36 0.43
CA MET A 78 -7.77 4.62 0.76
C MET A 78 -7.25 5.91 0.14
N GLN A 79 -7.59 6.21 -1.10
CA GLN A 79 -7.14 7.45 -1.76
C GLN A 79 -7.69 8.68 -1.05
N VAL A 80 -8.96 8.69 -0.69
CA VAL A 80 -9.57 9.80 0.07
C VAL A 80 -8.98 9.92 1.48
N MET A 81 -8.76 8.78 2.17
CA MET A 81 -8.13 8.78 3.51
C MET A 81 -6.68 9.30 3.51
N MET A 82 -5.98 9.23 2.39
CA MET A 82 -4.59 9.69 2.26
C MET A 82 -4.48 11.05 1.55
N ALA A 83 -5.60 11.64 1.15
CA ALA A 83 -5.62 12.95 0.52
C ALA A 83 -5.34 14.05 1.55
N ASP A 84 -4.86 15.17 1.07
CA ASP A 84 -4.68 16.37 1.89
C ASP A 84 -6.05 17.02 2.22
N ASP A 85 -6.13 17.82 3.26
CA ASP A 85 -7.37 18.46 3.73
C ASP A 85 -8.03 19.38 2.67
N ASP A 86 -7.26 19.86 1.71
CA ASP A 86 -7.69 20.74 0.63
C ASP A 86 -7.99 20.01 -0.70
N VAL A 87 -8.12 18.65 -0.66
CA VAL A 87 -8.46 17.87 -1.85
C VAL A 87 -9.71 18.40 -2.55
N THR A 88 -9.64 18.60 -3.85
CA THR A 88 -10.74 19.14 -4.66
C THR A 88 -11.76 18.07 -5.07
N GLU A 89 -12.95 18.47 -5.51
CA GLU A 89 -13.93 17.52 -6.05
C GLU A 89 -13.43 16.83 -7.34
N GLU A 90 -12.66 17.54 -8.14
CA GLU A 90 -12.04 16.99 -9.35
C GLU A 90 -11.04 15.88 -9.00
N GLU A 91 -10.21 16.09 -7.98
CA GLU A 91 -9.27 15.06 -7.51
C GLU A 91 -10.01 13.85 -6.92
N VAL A 92 -11.09 14.07 -6.19
CA VAL A 92 -11.95 12.97 -5.68
C VAL A 92 -12.58 12.19 -6.84
N GLN A 93 -12.97 12.87 -7.93
CA GLN A 93 -13.49 12.19 -9.12
C GLN A 93 -12.39 11.37 -9.81
N GLU A 94 -11.14 11.85 -9.86
CA GLU A 94 -10.01 11.08 -10.35
C GLU A 94 -9.78 9.82 -9.50
N PHE A 95 -9.88 9.92 -8.17
CA PHE A 95 -9.79 8.75 -7.27
C PHE A 95 -10.90 7.72 -7.53
N ILE A 96 -12.12 8.20 -7.84
CA ILE A 96 -13.24 7.33 -8.18
C ILE A 96 -12.99 6.61 -9.51
N ASP A 97 -12.44 7.30 -10.50
CA ASP A 97 -12.18 6.73 -11.83
C ASP A 97 -11.04 5.71 -11.74
N ASP A 98 -9.95 6.02 -11.05
CA ASP A 98 -8.87 5.07 -10.75
C ASP A 98 -9.40 3.82 -10.02
N ALA A 99 -10.25 4.02 -9.01
CA ALA A 99 -10.82 2.92 -8.24
C ALA A 99 -11.78 2.02 -9.03
N ARG A 100 -12.42 2.56 -10.09
CA ARG A 100 -13.24 1.79 -11.03
C ARG A 100 -12.38 0.90 -11.93
N GLU A 101 -11.20 1.37 -12.33
CA GLU A 101 -10.26 0.60 -13.14
C GLU A 101 -9.65 -0.58 -12.37
N GLU A 102 -9.56 -0.48 -11.04
CA GLU A 102 -9.11 -1.57 -10.17
C GLU A 102 -10.10 -2.75 -10.09
N LEU A 103 -11.39 -2.55 -10.46
CA LEU A 103 -12.39 -3.59 -10.45
C LEU A 103 -12.32 -4.41 -11.75
N GLN A 104 -11.45 -5.42 -11.77
CA GLN A 104 -11.16 -6.21 -12.96
C GLN A 104 -11.31 -7.71 -12.70
N MET A 105 -11.69 -8.43 -13.74
CA MET A 105 -11.58 -9.90 -13.74
C MET A 105 -10.13 -10.29 -14.02
N VAL A 106 -9.48 -10.94 -13.04
CA VAL A 106 -8.10 -11.39 -13.19
C VAL A 106 -8.05 -12.59 -14.15
N ASP A 107 -7.42 -12.43 -15.30
CA ASP A 107 -7.08 -13.52 -16.21
C ASP A 107 -5.67 -14.03 -15.92
N LEU A 108 -5.59 -15.21 -15.33
CA LEU A 108 -4.32 -15.88 -15.00
C LEU A 108 -3.75 -16.68 -16.20
N GLY A 109 -4.25 -16.45 -17.41
CA GLY A 109 -3.71 -17.11 -18.63
C GLY A 109 -4.05 -18.59 -18.75
N GLY A 110 -4.99 -19.10 -17.95
CA GLY A 110 -5.48 -20.48 -18.00
C GLY A 110 -6.80 -20.59 -18.73
N GLY A 111 -6.76 -20.47 -20.06
CA GLY A 111 -7.74 -20.91 -21.05
C GLY A 111 -9.21 -21.04 -20.64
N LYS A 112 -9.91 -19.96 -20.27
CA LYS A 112 -11.33 -19.82 -20.46
C LYS A 112 -11.57 -18.72 -21.48
N LYS A 113 -11.91 -19.10 -22.72
CA LYS A 113 -12.42 -18.15 -23.71
C LYS A 113 -13.64 -17.45 -23.10
N SER A 114 -13.51 -16.15 -22.89
CA SER A 114 -14.68 -15.34 -22.55
C SER A 114 -15.61 -15.30 -23.77
N THR A 115 -16.81 -15.82 -23.61
CA THR A 115 -17.92 -15.64 -24.53
C THR A 115 -18.44 -14.20 -24.39
N SER A 116 -17.78 -13.26 -25.04
CA SER A 116 -18.30 -11.92 -25.29
C SER A 116 -17.91 -11.45 -26.70
N GLU A 117 -18.13 -12.35 -27.68
CA GLU A 117 -18.26 -11.94 -29.08
C GLU A 117 -19.69 -12.12 -29.49
N LYS A 118 -20.52 -11.11 -29.31
CA LYS A 118 -21.73 -10.87 -30.10
C LYS A 118 -21.99 -9.38 -30.11
N ASN A 119 -21.79 -8.79 -31.25
CA ASN A 119 -22.23 -7.54 -31.82
C ASN A 119 -21.05 -6.60 -32.18
N ALA A 120 -20.40 -6.90 -33.28
CA ALA A 120 -19.75 -5.93 -34.14
C ALA A 120 -19.60 -6.57 -35.54
N GLU A 121 -20.70 -6.64 -36.28
CA GLU A 121 -20.65 -6.67 -37.73
C GLU A 121 -21.42 -5.44 -38.21
N GLU A 122 -20.79 -4.72 -39.13
CA GLU A 122 -21.16 -3.49 -39.84
C GLU A 122 -20.59 -2.19 -39.23
N ASP A 123 -19.32 -1.89 -39.52
CA ASP A 123 -18.97 -0.75 -40.36
C ASP A 123 -17.50 -0.85 -40.82
N THR A 124 -17.33 -1.18 -42.06
CA THR A 124 -16.05 -1.16 -42.78
C THR A 124 -15.78 0.24 -43.30
N ALA A 125 -14.53 0.64 -43.18
CA ALA A 125 -13.87 1.76 -43.87
C ALA A 125 -13.98 3.14 -43.20
N GLN A 126 -13.00 3.42 -42.35
CA GLN A 126 -12.20 4.63 -42.37
C GLN A 126 -11.36 4.71 -41.10
N GLY A 127 -10.06 4.68 -41.27
CA GLY A 127 -9.16 5.45 -40.51
C GLY A 127 -8.08 4.71 -39.75
N ILE A 128 -7.05 4.39 -40.45
CA ILE A 128 -5.72 4.25 -39.87
C ILE A 128 -5.19 5.68 -39.69
N GLU A 129 -5.45 6.27 -38.52
CA GLU A 129 -4.77 7.51 -38.09
C GLU A 129 -5.25 7.91 -36.67
N ASN A 130 -5.02 7.08 -35.63
CA ASN A 130 -5.19 7.52 -34.24
C ASN A 130 -4.43 6.67 -33.20
N THR A 131 -3.29 6.08 -33.60
CA THR A 131 -2.42 5.37 -32.65
C THR A 131 -1.25 6.22 -32.13
N ALA A 132 -1.23 7.52 -32.44
CA ALA A 132 -0.15 8.42 -32.00
C ALA A 132 -0.52 9.39 -30.86
N GLN A 133 -1.76 9.43 -30.42
CA GLN A 133 -2.19 10.39 -29.37
C GLN A 133 -2.40 9.81 -27.98
N ILE A 134 -2.30 8.48 -27.80
CA ILE A 134 -2.43 7.84 -26.48
C ILE A 134 -1.09 7.85 -25.71
N SER A 135 0.04 8.11 -26.37
CA SER A 135 1.36 8.14 -25.71
C SER A 135 1.75 9.49 -25.10
N GLU A 136 1.04 10.57 -25.39
CA GLU A 136 1.36 11.90 -24.84
C GLU A 136 0.56 12.26 -23.58
N GLY A 137 -0.56 11.62 -23.32
CA GLY A 137 -1.36 11.81 -22.11
C GLY A 137 -0.68 11.31 -20.83
N ALA A 138 0.04 10.20 -20.90
CA ALA A 138 0.73 9.62 -19.75
C ALA A 138 1.96 10.40 -19.26
N ALA A 139 2.52 11.28 -20.10
CA ALA A 139 3.70 12.08 -19.75
C ALA A 139 3.37 13.42 -19.08
N SER A 140 2.11 13.88 -19.15
CA SER A 140 1.70 15.16 -18.55
C SER A 140 1.29 15.06 -17.08
N TYR A 141 0.90 13.88 -16.60
CA TYR A 141 0.50 13.66 -15.20
C TYR A 141 1.68 13.61 -14.23
N ALA A 142 2.89 13.34 -14.70
CA ALA A 142 4.09 13.31 -13.86
C ALA A 142 4.64 14.70 -13.46
N LYS A 143 4.04 15.80 -13.89
CA LYS A 143 4.58 17.17 -13.71
C LYS A 143 3.79 18.08 -12.79
N LYS A 144 2.65 17.66 -12.23
CA LYS A 144 1.79 18.56 -11.43
C LYS A 144 1.56 18.21 -9.98
N SER A 145 2.07 17.12 -9.47
CA SER A 145 2.00 16.81 -8.03
C SER A 145 3.39 16.83 -7.39
N ALA A 146 3.93 18.02 -7.18
CA ALA A 146 4.95 18.19 -6.17
C ALA A 146 4.22 18.41 -4.83
N PRO A 147 4.38 17.52 -3.83
CA PRO A 147 3.71 17.70 -2.54
C PRO A 147 4.31 18.92 -1.83
N LYS A 148 3.49 19.92 -1.60
CA LYS A 148 3.82 21.01 -0.68
C LYS A 148 3.40 20.62 0.73
N LYS A 149 4.42 20.51 1.62
CA LYS A 149 4.38 20.30 3.06
C LYS A 149 3.88 18.92 3.53
N ALA A 150 4.86 18.02 3.65
CA ALA A 150 4.76 16.86 4.53
C ALA A 150 4.48 17.28 5.97
N LEU A 151 3.54 16.59 6.65
CA LEU A 151 3.53 16.45 8.09
C LEU A 151 4.95 16.15 8.59
N ALA A 152 5.27 16.61 9.80
CA ALA A 152 6.60 16.57 10.42
C ALA A 152 7.40 15.33 9.99
N SER A 153 8.27 15.55 9.03
CA SER A 153 9.11 14.55 8.42
C SER A 153 9.98 13.88 9.48
N GLN A 154 9.63 12.66 9.84
CA GLN A 154 10.67 11.73 10.25
C GLN A 154 11.65 11.72 9.09
N SER A 155 12.86 12.20 9.29
CA SER A 155 13.87 12.35 8.25
C SER A 155 14.31 10.98 7.76
N TYR A 156 13.59 10.43 6.78
CA TYR A 156 14.15 9.38 5.95
C TYR A 156 15.29 10.04 5.18
N ASP A 157 16.49 9.73 5.61
CA ASP A 157 17.71 10.30 5.08
C ASP A 157 17.66 10.32 3.54
N ASN A 158 17.79 11.52 2.96
CA ASN A 158 17.95 11.72 1.52
C ASN A 158 19.33 11.24 1.05
N SER A 159 19.87 10.19 1.69
CA SER A 159 21.17 9.67 1.36
C SER A 159 21.22 9.28 -0.12
N THR A 160 22.37 9.50 -0.73
CA THR A 160 22.72 8.98 -2.06
C THR A 160 22.92 7.46 -2.04
N ALA A 161 22.39 6.78 -1.00
CA ALA A 161 22.53 5.36 -0.79
C ALA A 161 22.00 4.59 -1.99
N LYS A 162 22.71 3.56 -2.36
CA LYS A 162 22.38 2.64 -3.44
C LYS A 162 21.02 1.94 -3.23
N ILE A 163 20.69 1.68 -1.96
CA ILE A 163 19.41 1.12 -1.51
C ILE A 163 18.74 2.14 -0.60
N THR A 164 17.57 2.64 -1.02
CA THR A 164 16.83 3.64 -0.24
C THR A 164 16.32 3.04 1.06
N ALA A 165 15.74 1.84 0.98
CA ALA A 165 15.28 1.11 2.15
C ALA A 165 15.36 -0.41 1.95
N LEU A 166 15.62 -1.13 3.05
CA LEU A 166 15.44 -2.57 3.19
C LEU A 166 14.35 -2.80 4.25
N ARG A 167 13.28 -3.48 3.85
CA ARG A 167 12.15 -3.79 4.74
C ARG A 167 11.92 -5.29 4.82
N VAL A 168 11.77 -5.76 6.05
CA VAL A 168 11.28 -7.11 6.33
C VAL A 168 9.77 -7.07 6.44
N ASP A 169 9.07 -7.75 5.53
CA ASP A 169 7.61 -7.90 5.55
C ASP A 169 7.23 -9.23 4.90
N ASP A 170 6.66 -10.15 5.69
CA ASP A 170 6.32 -11.50 5.25
C ASP A 170 5.25 -11.55 4.15
N ARG A 171 4.51 -10.45 3.96
CA ARG A 171 3.54 -10.27 2.87
C ARG A 171 4.18 -9.75 1.57
N LEU A 172 5.43 -9.27 1.61
CA LEU A 172 6.18 -8.69 0.49
C LEU A 172 5.47 -7.44 -0.09
N ILE A 173 5.15 -7.42 -1.40
CA ILE A 173 4.39 -6.30 -1.98
C ILE A 173 2.90 -6.49 -1.66
N HIS A 174 2.32 -5.55 -0.94
CA HIS A 174 0.90 -5.50 -0.58
C HIS A 174 0.48 -4.04 -0.34
N GLY A 175 -0.81 -3.80 -0.02
CA GLY A 175 -1.39 -2.46 0.08
C GLY A 175 -0.54 -1.43 0.84
N GLN A 176 -0.10 -1.71 2.08
CA GLN A 176 0.73 -0.76 2.85
C GLN A 176 2.06 -0.44 2.16
N VAL A 177 2.74 -1.45 1.56
CA VAL A 177 3.99 -1.21 0.82
C VAL A 177 3.71 -0.41 -0.44
N ALA A 178 2.72 -0.82 -1.20
CA ALA A 178 2.39 -0.22 -2.49
C ALA A 178 1.91 1.23 -2.34
N MET A 179 1.03 1.53 -1.40
CA MET A 179 0.36 2.81 -1.30
C MET A 179 1.08 3.81 -0.38
N THR A 180 1.74 3.34 0.67
CA THR A 180 2.35 4.24 1.65
C THR A 180 3.87 4.29 1.56
N TRP A 181 4.56 3.14 1.71
CA TRP A 181 6.02 3.12 1.73
C TRP A 181 6.66 3.58 0.42
N THR A 182 6.08 3.23 -0.73
CA THR A 182 6.61 3.65 -2.04
C THR A 182 6.54 5.16 -2.23
N LYS A 183 5.44 5.78 -1.81
CA LYS A 183 5.26 7.24 -1.87
C LYS A 183 6.20 7.94 -0.89
N GLN A 184 6.16 7.54 0.40
CA GLN A 184 6.97 8.16 1.44
C GLN A 184 8.47 8.13 1.15
N LEU A 185 8.96 7.00 0.64
CA LEU A 185 10.36 6.82 0.29
C LEU A 185 10.68 7.32 -1.13
N ALA A 186 9.69 7.78 -1.89
CA ALA A 186 9.82 8.22 -3.28
C ALA A 186 10.61 7.21 -4.14
N VAL A 187 10.28 5.92 -4.05
CA VAL A 187 11.03 4.86 -4.73
C VAL A 187 10.65 4.77 -6.21
N GLN A 188 11.61 4.37 -7.02
CA GLN A 188 11.47 4.18 -8.46
C GLN A 188 11.47 2.69 -8.84
N GLY A 189 11.86 1.84 -7.89
CA GLY A 189 11.91 0.41 -8.08
C GLY A 189 11.75 -0.37 -6.79
N ILE A 190 11.13 -1.54 -6.88
CA ILE A 190 11.00 -2.51 -5.80
C ILE A 190 11.77 -3.77 -6.20
N VAL A 191 12.61 -4.27 -5.32
CA VAL A 191 13.26 -5.58 -5.46
C VAL A 191 12.75 -6.49 -4.35
N VAL A 192 11.97 -7.49 -4.71
CA VAL A 192 11.60 -8.57 -3.80
C VAL A 192 12.68 -9.63 -3.86
N ALA A 193 13.35 -9.85 -2.75
CA ALA A 193 14.36 -10.89 -2.56
C ALA A 193 13.76 -12.03 -1.72
N ASN A 194 13.24 -13.05 -2.39
CA ASN A 194 12.64 -14.22 -1.77
C ASN A 194 12.63 -15.40 -2.74
N ASP A 195 13.19 -16.52 -2.31
CA ASP A 195 13.40 -17.71 -3.16
C ASP A 195 12.06 -18.36 -3.56
N GLU A 196 11.11 -18.47 -2.64
CA GLU A 196 9.78 -19.05 -2.91
C GLU A 196 9.02 -18.22 -3.93
N ALA A 197 8.85 -16.93 -3.66
CA ALA A 197 8.12 -16.02 -4.53
C ALA A 197 8.77 -15.88 -5.92
N ALA A 198 10.08 -16.05 -6.02
CA ALA A 198 10.79 -16.02 -7.29
C ALA A 198 10.57 -17.28 -8.14
N ASN A 199 10.30 -18.43 -7.49
CA ASN A 199 10.12 -19.73 -8.16
C ASN A 199 8.64 -20.09 -8.35
N ASP A 200 7.72 -19.41 -7.68
CA ASP A 200 6.27 -19.57 -7.87
C ASP A 200 5.74 -18.51 -8.84
N ASN A 201 5.32 -18.94 -10.03
CA ASN A 201 4.83 -18.04 -11.06
C ASN A 201 3.52 -17.34 -10.67
N THR A 202 2.64 -17.98 -9.91
CA THR A 202 1.37 -17.41 -9.45
C THR A 202 1.64 -16.31 -8.43
N GLN A 203 2.47 -16.58 -7.43
CA GLN A 203 2.86 -15.59 -6.43
C GLN A 203 3.62 -14.41 -7.06
N LYS A 204 4.54 -14.71 -7.99
CA LYS A 204 5.28 -13.68 -8.71
C LYS A 204 4.39 -12.76 -9.54
N MET A 205 3.34 -13.32 -10.17
CA MET A 205 2.36 -12.54 -10.92
C MET A 205 1.53 -11.67 -9.96
N ALA A 206 1.01 -12.24 -8.88
CA ALA A 206 0.24 -11.50 -7.88
C ALA A 206 1.05 -10.31 -7.30
N LEU A 207 2.32 -10.55 -6.94
CA LEU A 207 3.20 -9.48 -6.46
C LEU A 207 3.42 -8.38 -7.50
N LYS A 208 3.58 -8.73 -8.78
CA LYS A 208 3.72 -7.74 -9.86
C LYS A 208 2.47 -6.91 -10.07
N MET A 209 1.29 -7.51 -9.93
CA MET A 209 0.02 -6.81 -10.04
C MET A 209 -0.22 -5.82 -8.88
N ALA A 210 0.37 -6.07 -7.71
CA ALA A 210 0.30 -5.19 -6.57
C ALA A 210 1.28 -4.00 -6.63
N VAL A 211 2.10 -3.89 -7.70
CA VAL A 211 3.05 -2.79 -7.86
C VAL A 211 2.35 -1.55 -8.39
N PRO A 212 2.50 -0.39 -7.75
CA PRO A 212 1.90 0.85 -8.26
C PRO A 212 2.39 1.24 -9.64
N GLY A 213 1.54 1.90 -10.40
CA GLY A 213 1.89 2.41 -11.72
C GLY A 213 3.17 3.27 -11.71
N GLY A 214 4.01 3.13 -12.72
CA GLY A 214 5.27 3.88 -12.84
C GLY A 214 6.45 3.35 -12.01
N ILE A 215 6.26 2.39 -11.10
CA ILE A 215 7.32 1.76 -10.32
C ILE A 215 7.78 0.46 -10.99
N LYS A 216 9.08 0.30 -11.17
CA LYS A 216 9.67 -0.94 -11.69
C LYS A 216 9.75 -1.99 -10.61
N SER A 217 9.48 -3.25 -10.92
CA SER A 217 9.60 -4.35 -9.95
C SER A 217 10.42 -5.52 -10.48
N LEU A 218 11.19 -6.12 -9.57
CA LEU A 218 11.92 -7.37 -9.79
C LEU A 218 11.64 -8.31 -8.62
N ILE A 219 11.26 -9.54 -8.92
CA ILE A 219 11.07 -10.60 -7.92
C ILE A 219 12.10 -11.67 -8.25
N LYS A 220 13.04 -11.87 -7.34
CA LYS A 220 14.24 -12.69 -7.58
C LYS A 220 14.63 -13.52 -6.35
N PRO A 221 15.30 -14.67 -6.56
CA PRO A 221 15.98 -15.34 -5.44
C PRO A 221 16.96 -14.40 -4.75
N VAL A 222 17.18 -14.61 -3.45
CA VAL A 222 18.00 -13.72 -2.61
C VAL A 222 19.38 -13.46 -3.22
N ASP A 223 20.07 -14.52 -3.69
CA ASP A 223 21.42 -14.40 -4.27
C ASP A 223 21.43 -13.62 -5.60
N GLU A 224 20.38 -13.77 -6.40
CA GLU A 224 20.25 -13.00 -7.65
C GLU A 224 19.92 -11.52 -7.34
N ALA A 225 19.07 -11.27 -6.35
CA ALA A 225 18.76 -9.92 -5.88
C ALA A 225 20.03 -9.19 -5.39
N ILE A 226 20.89 -9.87 -4.62
CA ILE A 226 22.18 -9.32 -4.17
C ILE A 226 23.04 -8.91 -5.38
N ARG A 227 23.13 -9.77 -6.40
CA ARG A 227 23.91 -9.44 -7.62
C ARG A 227 23.35 -8.22 -8.34
N ILE A 228 22.04 -8.09 -8.44
CA ILE A 228 21.37 -6.94 -9.05
C ILE A 228 21.63 -5.66 -8.24
N LEU A 229 21.48 -5.71 -6.92
CA LEU A 229 21.69 -4.58 -6.02
C LEU A 229 23.16 -4.09 -6.04
N ASN A 230 24.11 -4.99 -6.26
CA ASN A 230 25.52 -4.67 -6.42
C ASN A 230 25.89 -4.15 -7.82
N ASN A 231 24.97 -4.15 -8.78
CA ASN A 231 25.23 -3.61 -10.11
C ASN A 231 25.32 -2.07 -10.05
N PRO A 232 26.33 -1.42 -10.63
CA PRO A 232 26.45 0.04 -10.65
C PRO A 232 25.23 0.78 -11.21
N LYS A 233 24.47 0.15 -12.13
CA LYS A 233 23.22 0.71 -12.66
C LYS A 233 22.14 0.88 -11.59
N ALA A 234 22.13 0.06 -10.55
CA ALA A 234 21.16 0.15 -9.46
C ALA A 234 21.35 1.43 -8.62
N SER A 235 22.57 1.97 -8.53
CA SER A 235 22.87 3.21 -7.78
C SER A 235 22.19 4.46 -8.34
N ARG A 236 21.64 4.39 -9.55
CA ARG A 236 20.94 5.51 -10.20
C ARG A 236 19.44 5.54 -9.87
N MET A 237 18.96 4.58 -9.11
CA MET A 237 17.54 4.43 -8.77
C MET A 237 17.36 4.45 -7.26
N ARG A 238 16.23 4.98 -6.82
CA ARG A 238 15.74 4.83 -5.45
C ARG A 238 15.03 3.47 -5.36
N ILE A 239 15.62 2.54 -4.61
CA ILE A 239 15.16 1.15 -4.57
C ILE A 239 14.67 0.80 -3.15
N LEU A 240 13.44 0.27 -3.05
CA LEU A 240 12.96 -0.44 -1.89
C LEU A 240 13.23 -1.93 -2.06
N VAL A 241 13.95 -2.53 -1.13
CA VAL A 241 14.17 -3.98 -1.06
C VAL A 241 13.23 -4.58 -0.05
N LEU A 242 12.54 -5.64 -0.43
CA LEU A 242 11.61 -6.39 0.44
C LEU A 242 12.13 -7.81 0.63
N THR A 243 12.14 -8.27 1.88
CA THR A 243 12.42 -9.66 2.24
C THR A 243 11.30 -10.19 3.11
N ARG A 244 11.07 -11.50 3.10
CA ARG A 244 10.08 -12.15 3.95
C ARG A 244 10.60 -12.38 5.37
N THR A 245 11.90 -12.64 5.49
CA THR A 245 12.53 -13.06 6.74
C THR A 245 13.65 -12.10 7.17
N VAL A 246 13.95 -12.07 8.47
CA VAL A 246 15.09 -11.32 9.00
C VAL A 246 16.42 -11.91 8.51
N LYS A 247 16.48 -13.24 8.34
CA LYS A 247 17.67 -13.91 7.79
C LYS A 247 18.03 -13.45 6.40
N ASP A 248 17.02 -13.31 5.52
CA ASP A 248 17.25 -12.81 4.16
C ASP A 248 17.70 -11.36 4.19
N ALA A 249 17.10 -10.55 5.07
CA ALA A 249 17.51 -9.16 5.26
C ALA A 249 18.96 -9.05 5.76
N LEU A 250 19.36 -9.89 6.71
CA LEU A 250 20.74 -9.97 7.19
C LEU A 250 21.70 -10.35 6.05
N LYS A 251 21.38 -11.37 5.27
CA LYS A 251 22.20 -11.81 4.13
C LYS A 251 22.39 -10.69 3.11
N ILE A 252 21.31 -9.94 2.80
CA ILE A 252 21.40 -8.77 1.93
C ILE A 252 22.27 -7.71 2.58
N ARG A 253 22.02 -7.33 3.83
CA ARG A 253 22.77 -6.28 4.53
C ARG A 253 24.26 -6.54 4.59
N GLN A 254 24.67 -7.81 4.76
CA GLN A 254 26.06 -8.25 4.75
C GLN A 254 26.71 -8.20 3.36
N SER A 255 25.90 -8.28 2.30
CA SER A 255 26.38 -8.47 0.93
C SER A 255 26.31 -7.22 0.05
N VAL A 256 25.61 -6.17 0.51
CA VAL A 256 25.45 -4.91 -0.23
C VAL A 256 26.12 -3.74 0.52
N GLY A 257 26.25 -2.62 -0.18
CA GLY A 257 26.76 -1.39 0.40
C GLY A 257 25.81 -0.78 1.44
N GLU A 258 25.85 0.53 1.55
CA GLU A 258 25.05 1.31 2.48
C GLU A 258 23.55 1.22 2.17
N ILE A 259 22.75 1.11 3.24
CA ILE A 259 21.29 1.11 3.20
C ILE A 259 20.81 2.36 3.92
N GLY A 260 19.97 3.16 3.25
CA GLY A 260 19.48 4.42 3.80
C GLY A 260 18.55 4.25 4.99
N PHE A 261 17.68 3.22 4.94
CA PHE A 261 16.68 2.93 5.97
C PHE A 261 16.43 1.43 6.10
N LEU A 262 16.53 0.90 7.32
CA LEU A 262 16.26 -0.50 7.62
C LEU A 262 15.05 -0.63 8.54
N ASN A 263 14.03 -1.36 8.09
CA ASN A 263 12.76 -1.48 8.77
C ASN A 263 12.30 -2.93 8.90
N VAL A 264 11.82 -3.31 10.09
CA VAL A 264 11.13 -4.57 10.35
C VAL A 264 9.67 -4.28 10.61
N GLY A 265 8.82 -4.59 9.63
CA GLY A 265 7.38 -4.31 9.69
C GLY A 265 6.54 -5.50 10.13
N ASN A 266 6.68 -6.60 9.43
CA ASN A 266 5.97 -7.85 9.70
C ASN A 266 6.88 -9.04 9.45
N THR A 267 6.87 -10.03 10.34
CA THR A 267 7.58 -11.29 10.09
C THR A 267 7.12 -12.40 11.03
N GLY A 268 7.11 -13.63 10.55
CA GLY A 268 6.84 -14.82 11.32
C GLY A 268 5.36 -15.09 11.62
N ARG A 269 4.43 -14.46 10.90
CA ARG A 269 2.99 -14.73 11.06
C ARG A 269 2.48 -15.85 10.16
N PHE A 270 3.14 -16.08 9.04
CA PHE A 270 2.68 -16.97 7.95
C PHE A 270 3.73 -18.02 7.58
N ASP A 271 4.59 -18.41 8.50
CA ASP A 271 5.65 -19.39 8.30
C ASP A 271 5.26 -20.83 8.71
N GLY A 272 4.02 -21.02 9.18
CA GLY A 272 3.50 -22.33 9.60
C GLY A 272 4.02 -22.83 10.95
N ILE A 273 4.86 -22.07 11.66
CA ILE A 273 5.38 -22.43 12.98
C ILE A 273 4.44 -21.90 14.06
N ASP A 274 4.21 -22.70 15.11
CA ASP A 274 3.34 -22.29 16.21
C ASP A 274 3.87 -21.05 16.94
N VAL A 275 2.98 -20.16 17.36
CA VAL A 275 3.35 -18.93 18.07
C VAL A 275 4.04 -19.20 19.40
N SER A 276 3.73 -20.35 20.05
CA SER A 276 4.38 -20.75 21.31
C SER A 276 5.88 -21.04 21.16
N GLU A 277 6.35 -21.30 19.95
CA GLU A 277 7.76 -21.52 19.63
C GLU A 277 8.51 -20.24 19.26
N LYS A 278 7.83 -19.09 19.30
CA LYS A 278 8.36 -17.80 18.88
C LYS A 278 8.42 -16.79 20.01
N LEU A 279 9.38 -15.90 19.91
CA LEU A 279 9.39 -14.67 20.68
C LEU A 279 8.47 -13.64 19.99
N VAL A 280 7.44 -13.19 20.67
CA VAL A 280 6.53 -12.14 20.20
C VAL A 280 7.08 -10.78 20.62
N LEU A 281 7.67 -10.02 19.69
CA LEU A 281 8.13 -8.65 19.94
C LEU A 281 6.98 -7.65 19.84
N THR A 282 6.13 -7.84 18.84
CA THR A 282 4.91 -7.07 18.60
C THR A 282 3.85 -8.01 18.02
N PRO A 283 2.57 -7.61 17.91
CA PRO A 283 1.54 -8.43 17.25
C PRO A 283 1.87 -8.82 15.80
N THR A 284 2.85 -8.17 15.18
CA THR A 284 3.22 -8.36 13.78
C THR A 284 4.64 -8.85 13.58
N ILE A 285 5.43 -8.96 14.65
CA ILE A 285 6.82 -9.42 14.60
C ILE A 285 6.96 -10.56 15.60
N MET A 286 7.08 -11.77 15.08
CA MET A 286 7.21 -13.02 15.82
C MET A 286 8.43 -13.76 15.30
N LEU A 287 9.36 -14.11 16.17
CA LEU A 287 10.69 -14.58 15.80
C LEU A 287 10.99 -15.95 16.37
N THR A 288 11.34 -16.89 15.53
CA THR A 288 12.00 -18.14 15.96
C THR A 288 13.38 -17.83 16.55
N LYS A 289 13.98 -18.76 17.28
CA LYS A 289 15.33 -18.59 17.84
C LYS A 289 16.36 -18.18 16.78
N ALA A 290 16.25 -18.74 15.58
CA ALA A 290 17.16 -18.44 14.49
C ALA A 290 16.95 -17.04 13.91
N GLU A 291 15.69 -16.57 13.85
CA GLU A 291 15.36 -15.18 13.44
C GLU A 291 15.77 -14.16 14.51
N GLN A 292 15.68 -14.50 15.80
CA GLN A 292 16.17 -13.67 16.90
C GLN A 292 17.67 -13.44 16.77
N GLN A 293 18.44 -14.50 16.51
CA GLN A 293 19.89 -14.40 16.32
C GLN A 293 20.20 -13.53 15.09
N ALA A 294 19.51 -13.75 13.98
CA ALA A 294 19.67 -12.92 12.78
C ALA A 294 19.33 -11.44 13.03
N LEU A 295 18.30 -11.17 13.85
CA LEU A 295 17.92 -9.80 14.20
C LEU A 295 19.00 -9.10 15.06
N LYS A 296 19.58 -9.80 16.04
CA LYS A 296 20.71 -9.27 16.85
C LYS A 296 21.91 -8.93 15.96
N GLU A 297 22.27 -9.79 15.02
CA GLU A 297 23.34 -9.52 14.06
C GLU A 297 23.02 -8.38 13.11
N LEU A 298 21.78 -8.30 12.64
CA LEU A 298 21.32 -7.22 11.76
C LEU A 298 21.41 -5.85 12.45
N VAL A 299 20.99 -5.76 13.73
CA VAL A 299 21.10 -4.56 14.56
C VAL A 299 22.54 -4.18 14.86
N ALA A 300 23.42 -5.15 15.03
CA ALA A 300 24.84 -4.89 15.19
C ALA A 300 25.47 -4.23 13.94
N LEU A 301 24.99 -4.60 12.74
CA LEU A 301 25.41 -3.99 11.47
C LEU A 301 24.71 -2.67 11.17
N ASP A 302 23.50 -2.49 11.67
CA ASP A 302 22.68 -1.30 11.47
C ASP A 302 21.92 -0.92 12.75
N PRO A 303 22.55 -0.20 13.68
CA PRO A 303 21.95 0.17 14.97
C PRO A 303 20.72 1.09 14.86
N LYS A 304 20.48 1.69 13.69
CA LYS A 304 19.31 2.52 13.41
C LYS A 304 18.12 1.72 12.89
N ALA A 305 18.24 0.38 12.78
CA ALA A 305 17.14 -0.49 12.40
C ALA A 305 15.92 -0.23 13.30
N CYS A 306 14.76 -0.03 12.70
CA CYS A 306 13.54 0.29 13.42
C CYS A 306 12.39 -0.66 13.12
N MET A 307 11.44 -0.72 14.03
CA MET A 307 10.14 -1.38 13.85
C MET A 307 9.09 -0.31 13.56
N GLN A 308 8.37 -0.48 12.46
CA GLN A 308 7.30 0.42 12.04
C GLN A 308 6.45 -0.27 10.97
N GLN A 309 5.12 -0.27 11.11
CA GLN A 309 4.26 -0.89 10.10
C GLN A 309 4.01 0.03 8.91
N VAL A 310 3.59 1.24 9.20
CA VAL A 310 3.37 2.28 8.19
C VAL A 310 4.20 3.52 8.51
N PRO A 311 4.49 4.37 7.54
CA PRO A 311 5.34 5.54 7.73
C PRO A 311 4.88 6.52 8.82
N ASN A 312 3.58 6.57 9.10
CA ASN A 312 3.00 7.46 10.11
C ASN A 312 3.07 6.90 11.55
N ASP A 313 3.40 5.63 11.71
CA ASP A 313 3.59 5.05 13.04
C ASP A 313 4.84 5.61 13.72
N GLU A 314 4.84 5.58 15.05
CA GLU A 314 6.03 5.86 15.84
C GLU A 314 7.15 4.86 15.50
N GLN A 315 8.35 5.36 15.19
CA GLN A 315 9.54 4.54 15.00
C GLN A 315 10.06 4.04 16.34
N LYS A 316 10.17 2.72 16.50
CA LYS A 316 10.81 2.10 17.66
C LYS A 316 12.10 1.44 17.21
N LEU A 317 13.22 1.83 17.80
CA LEU A 317 14.48 1.15 17.50
C LEU A 317 14.40 -0.32 17.92
N VAL A 318 14.83 -1.19 17.02
CA VAL A 318 14.89 -2.64 17.32
C VAL A 318 15.78 -2.91 18.53
N LYS A 319 16.90 -2.18 18.63
CA LYS A 319 17.85 -2.28 19.75
C LYS A 319 17.17 -2.06 21.09
N ASP A 320 16.38 -0.98 21.24
CA ASP A 320 15.72 -0.65 22.51
C ASP A 320 14.70 -1.71 22.97
N VAL A 321 14.19 -2.50 22.02
CA VAL A 321 13.26 -3.59 22.33
C VAL A 321 14.03 -4.85 22.69
N LEU A 322 15.13 -5.15 22.00
CA LEU A 322 15.98 -6.31 22.32
C LEU A 322 16.64 -6.15 23.71
N ASP A 323 17.14 -4.95 24.03
CA ASP A 323 17.79 -4.66 25.33
C ASP A 323 16.84 -4.81 26.55
N LYS A 324 15.52 -4.84 26.32
CA LYS A 324 14.51 -5.09 27.36
C LYS A 324 14.17 -6.57 27.55
N LEU A 325 14.62 -7.43 26.65
CA LEU A 325 14.33 -8.87 26.66
C LEU A 325 15.50 -9.71 27.16
N ASP A 326 16.72 -9.16 27.15
CA ASP A 326 17.92 -9.74 27.76
C ASP A 326 17.99 -9.34 29.25
#